data_ce733495259dcc0b4a4052afb0c936e7
#
_entry.id   ce733495259dcc0b4a4052afb0c936e7
#
_cell.length_a   1.000
_cell.length_b   1.000
_cell.length_c   1.000
_cell.angle_alpha   90.00
_cell.angle_beta   90.00
_cell.angle_gamma   90.00
#
_symmetry.space_group_name_H-M   'P 1'
#
loop_
_entity.id
_entity.type
_entity.pdbx_description
1 polymer ?
#
loop_
_entity_poly.entity_id
_entity_poly.type
_entity_poly.pdbx_seq_one_letter_code
_entity_poly.pdbx_strand_id
1 'polypeptide(L)'
;FGLGILWLIVQLPYPLLHFIGTSAGRLSRRFLKRREHIARRNIELCFPDMSPAARETLIDQNFMSLGMGLIETGMAWFWSDERVKKWFDVEGFANLNHALSGGKGVMVVGVHFMSLELGGRAMGLCRPMMATYRPHNSPLMEWVQTRGRLRSNKAMIDRNNLTGLVHALKSGEAVWFAPDQDYGPKGSVFAPFFSVPQAATTNGTYVLSRLSGAKMLSISMVRKLDRRGYSLHISEVMNDYPGEDKQIAAGYINKVIEREILRAPEQYLWVHRRFKTRPLGAPSRTGCAFKIPTVGVT
;
A
#
# COMPACT_ATOMS: atom_id res chain seq x y z
N PHE A 1 -20.97 -1.63 -16.89
CA PHE A 1 -21.78 -0.46 -16.45
C PHE A 1 -21.02 0.37 -15.40
N GLY A 2 -20.57 -0.19 -14.27
CA GLY A 2 -19.89 0.57 -13.20
C GLY A 2 -18.62 1.31 -13.63
N LEU A 3 -17.81 0.71 -14.49
CA LEU A 3 -16.58 1.36 -15.04
C LEU A 3 -16.92 2.58 -15.92
N GLY A 4 -18.03 2.53 -16.68
CA GLY A 4 -18.49 3.67 -17.47
C GLY A 4 -18.95 4.84 -16.58
N ILE A 5 -19.64 4.54 -15.48
CA ILE A 5 -20.03 5.55 -14.49
C ILE A 5 -18.79 6.18 -13.86
N LEU A 6 -17.81 5.36 -13.45
CA LEU A 6 -16.56 5.86 -12.88
C LEU A 6 -15.80 6.74 -13.89
N TRP A 7 -15.76 6.33 -15.17
CA TRP A 7 -15.16 7.12 -16.23
C TRP A 7 -15.83 8.50 -16.36
N LEU A 8 -17.17 8.57 -16.35
CA LEU A 8 -17.92 9.82 -16.40
C LEU A 8 -17.63 10.69 -15.18
N ILE A 9 -17.69 10.13 -13.98
CA ILE A 9 -17.45 10.85 -12.73
C ILE A 9 -16.07 11.51 -12.75
N VAL A 10 -15.02 10.77 -13.11
CA VAL A 10 -13.65 11.31 -13.04
C VAL A 10 -13.34 12.39 -14.08
N GLN A 11 -14.28 12.71 -15.01
CA GLN A 11 -14.15 13.87 -15.90
C GLN A 11 -14.46 15.20 -15.17
N LEU A 12 -15.15 15.15 -14.04
CA LEU A 12 -15.52 16.34 -13.27
C LEU A 12 -14.28 17.08 -12.73
N PRO A 13 -14.43 18.39 -12.37
CA PRO A 13 -13.38 19.12 -11.68
C PRO A 13 -13.00 18.49 -10.33
N TYR A 14 -11.73 18.58 -9.97
CA TYR A 14 -11.21 17.93 -8.75
C TYR A 14 -11.95 18.29 -7.44
N PRO A 15 -12.37 19.54 -7.17
CA PRO A 15 -13.14 19.84 -5.95
C PRO A 15 -14.44 19.04 -5.87
N LEU A 16 -15.11 18.80 -7.00
CA LEU A 16 -16.33 18.01 -7.06
C LEU A 16 -16.04 16.52 -6.89
N LEU A 17 -14.96 16.03 -7.48
CA LEU A 17 -14.46 14.65 -7.25
C LEU A 17 -14.16 14.41 -5.77
N HIS A 18 -13.49 15.37 -5.13
CA HIS A 18 -13.19 15.29 -3.71
C HIS A 18 -14.47 15.26 -2.85
N PHE A 19 -15.43 16.11 -3.15
CA PHE A 19 -16.73 16.15 -2.46
C PHE A 19 -17.48 14.81 -2.63
N ILE A 20 -17.60 14.30 -3.85
CA ILE A 20 -18.28 13.04 -4.16
C ILE A 20 -17.57 11.88 -3.44
N GLY A 21 -16.24 11.76 -3.59
CA GLY A 21 -15.46 10.68 -2.99
C GLY A 21 -15.55 10.65 -1.47
N THR A 22 -15.33 11.80 -0.82
CA THR A 22 -15.37 11.88 0.65
C THR A 22 -16.78 11.66 1.20
N SER A 23 -17.83 12.18 0.53
CA SER A 23 -19.23 11.97 0.95
C SER A 23 -19.65 10.51 0.79
N ALA A 24 -19.32 9.88 -0.34
CA ALA A 24 -19.57 8.46 -0.58
C ALA A 24 -18.83 7.58 0.43
N GLY A 25 -17.57 7.91 0.72
CA GLY A 25 -16.77 7.23 1.74
C GLY A 25 -17.40 7.32 3.14
N ARG A 26 -17.76 8.52 3.59
CA ARG A 26 -18.44 8.71 4.87
C ARG A 26 -19.78 7.96 4.94
N LEU A 27 -20.57 8.00 3.87
CA LEU A 27 -21.83 7.26 3.79
C LEU A 27 -21.59 5.75 3.85
N SER A 28 -20.56 5.24 3.16
CA SER A 28 -20.23 3.81 3.12
C SER A 28 -19.93 3.22 4.50
N ARG A 29 -19.47 4.03 5.46
CA ARG A 29 -19.24 3.63 6.85
C ARG A 29 -20.51 3.05 7.50
N ARG A 30 -21.70 3.54 7.12
CA ARG A 30 -22.99 3.04 7.65
C ARG A 30 -23.28 1.60 7.20
N PHE A 31 -22.78 1.20 6.04
CA PHE A 31 -23.07 -0.11 5.43
C PHE A 31 -21.92 -1.10 5.60
N LEU A 32 -20.67 -0.62 5.63
CA LEU A 32 -19.46 -1.45 5.69
C LEU A 32 -19.04 -1.76 7.14
N LYS A 33 -19.97 -2.15 8.02
CA LYS A 33 -19.72 -2.37 9.46
C LYS A 33 -18.56 -3.30 9.76
N ARG A 34 -18.39 -4.36 8.96
CA ARG A 34 -17.26 -5.27 9.11
C ARG A 34 -15.93 -4.57 8.84
N ARG A 35 -15.87 -3.68 7.84
CA ARG A 35 -14.64 -2.92 7.52
C ARG A 35 -14.35 -1.86 8.58
N GLU A 36 -15.40 -1.20 9.08
CA GLU A 36 -15.29 -0.28 10.21
C GLU A 36 -14.71 -0.98 11.44
N HIS A 37 -15.24 -2.14 11.82
CA HIS A 37 -14.72 -2.93 12.95
C HIS A 37 -13.24 -3.29 12.76
N ILE A 38 -12.82 -3.69 11.56
CA ILE A 38 -11.42 -4.01 11.27
C ILE A 38 -10.54 -2.76 11.41
N ALA A 39 -10.94 -1.63 10.82
CA ALA A 39 -10.18 -0.38 10.92
C ALA A 39 -10.05 0.07 12.38
N ARG A 40 -11.15 0.08 13.13
CA ARG A 40 -11.18 0.39 14.56
C ARG A 40 -10.21 -0.47 15.34
N ARG A 41 -10.27 -1.79 15.14
CA ARG A 41 -9.41 -2.72 15.86
C ARG A 41 -7.94 -2.55 15.52
N ASN A 42 -7.60 -2.30 14.26
CA ASN A 42 -6.22 -2.01 13.86
C ASN A 42 -5.69 -0.74 14.51
N ILE A 43 -6.49 0.35 14.50
CA ILE A 43 -6.12 1.64 15.11
C ILE A 43 -5.96 1.49 16.63
N GLU A 44 -6.88 0.79 17.31
CA GLU A 44 -6.78 0.49 18.76
C GLU A 44 -5.50 -0.25 19.12
N LEU A 45 -5.11 -1.22 18.32
CA LEU A 45 -3.91 -2.00 18.56
C LEU A 45 -2.63 -1.20 18.29
N CYS A 46 -2.64 -0.34 17.28
CA CYS A 46 -1.48 0.48 16.91
C CYS A 46 -1.31 1.69 17.84
N PHE A 47 -2.41 2.29 18.29
CA PHE A 47 -2.44 3.53 19.07
C PHE A 47 -3.30 3.35 20.34
N PRO A 48 -2.85 2.55 21.32
CA PRO A 48 -3.64 2.25 22.53
C PRO A 48 -3.97 3.51 23.35
N ASP A 49 -3.06 4.50 23.37
CA ASP A 49 -3.19 5.72 24.14
C ASP A 49 -4.02 6.81 23.43
N MET A 50 -4.47 6.53 22.19
CA MET A 50 -5.34 7.47 21.46
C MET A 50 -6.70 7.60 22.13
N SER A 51 -7.13 8.83 22.41
CA SER A 51 -8.45 9.08 23.00
C SER A 51 -9.58 8.53 22.13
N PRO A 52 -10.73 8.12 22.73
CA PRO A 52 -11.88 7.64 21.95
C PRO A 52 -12.35 8.63 20.88
N ALA A 53 -12.36 9.93 21.18
CA ALA A 53 -12.77 10.98 20.25
C ALA A 53 -11.80 11.11 19.06
N ALA A 54 -10.48 11.09 19.31
CA ALA A 54 -9.47 11.13 18.25
C ALA A 54 -9.55 9.88 17.36
N ARG A 55 -9.80 8.71 17.95
CA ARG A 55 -9.98 7.44 17.23
C ARG A 55 -11.21 7.49 16.30
N GLU A 56 -12.34 8.00 16.79
CA GLU A 56 -13.54 8.17 15.95
C GLU A 56 -13.28 9.11 14.78
N THR A 57 -12.60 10.22 15.03
CA THR A 57 -12.20 11.17 13.99
C THR A 57 -11.33 10.51 12.93
N LEU A 58 -10.30 9.75 13.35
CA LEU A 58 -9.41 9.05 12.43
C LEU A 58 -10.17 8.00 11.59
N ILE A 59 -11.11 7.27 12.20
CA ILE A 59 -11.94 6.29 11.48
C ILE A 59 -12.84 6.99 10.45
N ASP A 60 -13.49 8.10 10.80
CA ASP A 60 -14.33 8.84 9.86
C ASP A 60 -13.51 9.36 8.67
N GLN A 61 -12.36 9.96 8.94
CA GLN A 61 -11.43 10.44 7.91
C GLN A 61 -10.89 9.29 7.04
N ASN A 62 -10.65 8.10 7.63
CA ASN A 62 -10.21 6.93 6.89
C ASN A 62 -11.30 6.42 5.92
N PHE A 63 -12.55 6.45 6.31
CA PHE A 63 -13.64 6.12 5.40
C PHE A 63 -13.83 7.18 4.30
N MET A 64 -13.65 8.46 4.61
CA MET A 64 -13.61 9.51 3.57
C MET A 64 -12.49 9.23 2.56
N SER A 65 -11.31 8.85 3.05
CA SER A 65 -10.17 8.46 2.21
C SER A 65 -10.44 7.19 1.40
N LEU A 66 -11.18 6.22 1.95
CA LEU A 66 -11.60 5.02 1.22
C LEU A 66 -12.48 5.36 0.00
N GLY A 67 -13.42 6.28 0.16
CA GLY A 67 -14.25 6.76 -0.94
C GLY A 67 -13.44 7.54 -1.99
N MET A 68 -12.50 8.38 -1.53
CA MET A 68 -11.55 9.05 -2.44
C MET A 68 -10.68 8.06 -3.20
N GLY A 69 -10.21 6.99 -2.56
CA GLY A 69 -9.39 5.96 -3.21
C GLY A 69 -10.09 5.31 -4.41
N LEU A 70 -11.41 5.17 -4.38
CA LEU A 70 -12.17 4.71 -5.55
C LEU A 70 -12.13 5.73 -6.70
N ILE A 71 -12.31 7.01 -6.40
CA ILE A 71 -12.21 8.10 -7.37
C ILE A 71 -10.79 8.16 -7.96
N GLU A 72 -9.78 8.09 -7.11
CA GLU A 72 -8.36 8.10 -7.48
C GLU A 72 -7.97 6.90 -8.35
N THR A 73 -8.58 5.74 -8.12
CA THR A 73 -8.45 4.59 -9.02
C THR A 73 -8.96 4.92 -10.42
N GLY A 74 -10.12 5.54 -10.52
CA GLY A 74 -10.66 6.01 -11.80
C GLY A 74 -9.79 7.09 -12.46
N MET A 75 -9.27 8.04 -11.67
CA MET A 75 -8.33 9.05 -12.16
C MET A 75 -7.06 8.40 -12.73
N ALA A 76 -6.49 7.40 -12.04
CA ALA A 76 -5.32 6.65 -12.49
C ALA A 76 -5.56 5.94 -13.83
N TRP A 77 -6.73 5.38 -14.03
CA TRP A 77 -7.03 4.58 -15.21
C TRP A 77 -7.48 5.40 -16.42
N PHE A 78 -8.14 6.56 -16.19
CA PHE A 78 -8.85 7.28 -17.25
C PHE A 78 -8.31 8.69 -17.54
N TRP A 79 -7.60 9.33 -16.62
CA TRP A 79 -7.03 10.64 -16.89
C TRP A 79 -5.90 10.58 -17.92
N SER A 80 -5.69 11.67 -18.67
CA SER A 80 -4.50 11.84 -19.50
C SER A 80 -3.25 12.06 -18.63
N ASP A 81 -2.08 11.83 -19.22
CA ASP A 81 -0.79 11.99 -18.54
C ASP A 81 -0.58 13.43 -18.05
N GLU A 82 -0.94 14.41 -18.91
CA GLU A 82 -0.83 15.83 -18.60
C GLU A 82 -1.74 16.22 -17.44
N ARG A 83 -2.96 15.62 -17.39
CA ARG A 83 -3.89 15.87 -16.28
C ARG A 83 -3.37 15.29 -14.98
N VAL A 84 -2.77 14.10 -14.99
CA VAL A 84 -2.16 13.49 -13.80
C VAL A 84 -1.00 14.36 -13.32
N LYS A 85 -0.05 14.71 -14.20
CA LYS A 85 1.16 15.47 -13.85
C LYS A 85 0.87 16.80 -13.15
N LYS A 86 -0.24 17.47 -13.49
CA LYS A 86 -0.63 18.75 -12.86
C LYS A 86 -0.98 18.67 -11.38
N TRP A 87 -1.24 17.47 -10.87
CA TRP A 87 -1.73 17.27 -9.50
C TRP A 87 -0.70 16.74 -8.54
N PHE A 88 0.55 16.53 -9.00
CA PHE A 88 1.61 15.91 -8.18
C PHE A 88 2.82 16.80 -8.01
N ASP A 89 3.25 16.94 -6.74
CA ASP A 89 4.60 17.33 -6.41
C ASP A 89 5.39 16.07 -6.07
N VAL A 90 6.61 15.98 -6.60
CA VAL A 90 7.50 14.84 -6.39
C VAL A 90 8.74 15.29 -5.63
N GLU A 91 8.92 14.74 -4.42
CA GLU A 91 10.04 15.03 -3.55
C GLU A 91 10.98 13.81 -3.51
N GLY A 92 12.28 14.07 -3.55
CA GLY A 92 13.30 13.01 -3.44
C GLY A 92 13.48 12.17 -4.71
N PHE A 93 13.02 12.61 -5.89
CA PHE A 93 13.22 11.86 -7.14
C PHE A 93 14.70 11.62 -7.46
N ALA A 94 15.57 12.54 -7.09
CA ALA A 94 17.03 12.41 -7.22
C ALA A 94 17.57 11.19 -6.45
N ASN A 95 16.96 10.83 -5.30
CA ASN A 95 17.37 9.68 -4.50
C ASN A 95 17.20 8.37 -5.28
N LEU A 96 16.07 8.20 -5.98
CA LEU A 96 15.84 7.02 -6.82
C LEU A 96 16.84 6.96 -7.99
N ASN A 97 17.09 8.07 -8.67
CA ASN A 97 18.05 8.11 -9.78
C ASN A 97 19.46 7.80 -9.30
N HIS A 98 19.87 8.37 -8.16
CA HIS A 98 21.15 8.08 -7.53
C HIS A 98 21.25 6.60 -7.11
N ALA A 99 20.19 6.03 -6.54
CA ALA A 99 20.19 4.62 -6.16
C ALA A 99 20.39 3.70 -7.37
N LEU A 100 19.76 4.01 -8.52
CA LEU A 100 19.84 3.24 -9.76
C LEU A 100 21.16 3.44 -10.54
N SER A 101 21.88 4.54 -10.34
CA SER A 101 23.13 4.82 -11.07
C SER A 101 24.24 3.80 -10.77
N GLY A 102 24.13 3.03 -9.68
CA GLY A 102 25.08 1.97 -9.32
C GLY A 102 24.94 0.67 -10.13
N GLY A 103 24.08 0.63 -11.15
CA GLY A 103 23.88 -0.53 -12.03
C GLY A 103 23.08 -1.68 -11.44
N LYS A 104 22.86 -1.71 -10.12
CA LYS A 104 21.92 -2.63 -9.47
C LYS A 104 20.53 -2.00 -9.38
N GLY A 105 19.50 -2.84 -9.40
CA GLY A 105 18.13 -2.39 -9.24
C GLY A 105 17.82 -1.84 -7.83
N VAL A 106 16.65 -1.28 -7.71
CA VAL A 106 16.17 -0.68 -6.47
C VAL A 106 14.85 -1.29 -6.07
N MET A 107 14.76 -1.81 -4.85
CA MET A 107 13.49 -2.20 -4.25
C MET A 107 12.84 -0.94 -3.64
N VAL A 108 11.73 -0.54 -4.21
CA VAL A 108 10.93 0.60 -3.77
C VAL A 108 9.87 0.12 -2.78
N VAL A 109 10.15 0.30 -1.49
CA VAL A 109 9.27 -0.13 -0.40
C VAL A 109 8.08 0.81 -0.31
N GLY A 110 6.90 0.30 -0.68
CA GLY A 110 5.66 1.06 -0.66
C GLY A 110 4.76 0.75 0.52
N VAL A 111 3.76 1.60 0.70
CA VAL A 111 2.71 1.49 1.70
C VAL A 111 1.36 1.53 1.00
N HIS A 112 0.40 0.70 1.47
CA HIS A 112 -0.94 0.70 0.90
C HIS A 112 -1.77 1.89 1.41
N PHE A 113 -1.46 3.09 0.89
CA PHE A 113 -2.39 4.21 0.98
C PHE A 113 -3.58 4.01 0.05
N MET A 114 -4.72 4.61 0.37
CA MET A 114 -5.93 4.53 -0.48
C MET A 114 -5.69 5.09 -1.88
N SER A 115 -4.78 6.03 -2.02
CA SER A 115 -4.34 6.69 -3.26
C SER A 115 -3.36 5.88 -4.11
N LEU A 116 -3.07 4.61 -3.75
CA LEU A 116 -2.03 3.77 -4.34
C LEU A 116 -2.07 3.70 -5.88
N GLU A 117 -3.25 3.54 -6.48
CA GLU A 117 -3.38 3.42 -7.95
C GLU A 117 -2.91 4.71 -8.64
N LEU A 118 -3.35 5.85 -8.12
CA LEU A 118 -2.98 7.15 -8.67
C LEU A 118 -1.49 7.48 -8.44
N GLY A 119 -0.93 7.08 -7.28
CA GLY A 119 0.49 7.19 -6.97
C GLY A 119 1.37 6.34 -7.88
N GLY A 120 0.97 5.11 -8.12
CA GLY A 120 1.65 4.23 -9.06
C GLY A 120 1.65 4.80 -10.49
N ARG A 121 0.52 5.44 -10.88
CA ARG A 121 0.43 6.15 -12.16
C ARG A 121 1.36 7.35 -12.23
N ALA A 122 1.36 8.21 -11.19
CA ALA A 122 2.20 9.40 -11.13
C ALA A 122 3.69 9.03 -11.13
N MET A 123 4.08 8.07 -10.30
CA MET A 123 5.47 7.59 -10.24
C MET A 123 5.92 7.02 -11.59
N GLY A 124 5.08 6.20 -12.23
CA GLY A 124 5.35 5.63 -13.54
C GLY A 124 5.52 6.67 -14.65
N LEU A 125 4.85 7.82 -14.54
CA LEU A 125 5.01 8.96 -15.47
C LEU A 125 6.34 9.71 -15.25
N CYS A 126 6.88 9.67 -14.03
CA CYS A 126 8.23 10.20 -13.76
C CYS A 126 9.31 9.20 -14.19
N ARG A 127 9.12 7.94 -13.84
CA ARG A 127 9.99 6.82 -14.20
C ARG A 127 9.20 5.52 -14.22
N PRO A 128 9.03 4.88 -15.39
CA PRO A 128 8.40 3.57 -15.47
C PRO A 128 9.12 2.53 -14.60
N MET A 129 8.38 1.85 -13.73
CA MET A 129 8.88 0.82 -12.82
C MET A 129 8.16 -0.51 -13.06
N MET A 130 8.66 -1.56 -12.43
CA MET A 130 7.92 -2.80 -12.28
C MET A 130 7.21 -2.80 -10.91
N ALA A 131 6.05 -3.44 -10.81
CA ALA A 131 5.33 -3.51 -9.55
C ALA A 131 4.90 -4.93 -9.22
N THR A 132 5.04 -5.29 -7.93
CA THR A 132 4.48 -6.54 -7.44
C THR A 132 2.97 -6.43 -7.32
N TYR A 133 2.25 -7.48 -7.70
CA TYR A 133 0.81 -7.50 -7.53
C TYR A 133 0.29 -8.92 -7.28
N ARG A 134 -0.96 -9.01 -6.92
CA ARG A 134 -1.74 -10.24 -6.92
C ARG A 134 -2.75 -10.17 -8.06
N PRO A 135 -2.80 -11.14 -8.99
CA PRO A 135 -3.83 -11.23 -10.01
C PRO A 135 -5.24 -11.20 -9.40
N HIS A 136 -6.14 -10.48 -10.05
CA HIS A 136 -7.50 -10.37 -9.58
C HIS A 136 -8.32 -11.62 -9.95
N ASN A 137 -9.23 -12.05 -9.05
CA ASN A 137 -10.03 -13.26 -9.29
C ASN A 137 -11.04 -13.11 -10.47
N SER A 138 -11.48 -11.87 -10.76
CA SER A 138 -12.34 -11.58 -11.92
C SER A 138 -11.49 -11.25 -13.15
N PRO A 139 -11.63 -11.98 -14.27
CA PRO A 139 -10.87 -11.71 -15.50
C PRO A 139 -11.06 -10.29 -16.04
N LEU A 140 -12.28 -9.74 -15.95
CA LEU A 140 -12.55 -8.37 -16.37
C LEU A 140 -11.78 -7.36 -15.51
N MET A 141 -11.80 -7.52 -14.19
CA MET A 141 -11.08 -6.62 -13.29
C MET A 141 -9.58 -6.77 -13.42
N GLU A 142 -9.09 -7.98 -13.65
CA GLU A 142 -7.68 -8.23 -13.94
C GLU A 142 -7.24 -7.47 -15.20
N TRP A 143 -8.02 -7.59 -16.26
CA TRP A 143 -7.73 -6.90 -17.52
C TRP A 143 -7.73 -5.38 -17.36
N VAL A 144 -8.74 -4.81 -16.70
CA VAL A 144 -8.85 -3.35 -16.49
C VAL A 144 -7.70 -2.85 -15.64
N GLN A 145 -7.43 -3.50 -14.52
CA GLN A 145 -6.38 -3.10 -13.58
C GLN A 145 -5.00 -3.18 -14.21
N THR A 146 -4.69 -4.29 -14.87
CA THR A 146 -3.40 -4.49 -15.52
C THR A 146 -3.20 -3.49 -16.65
N ARG A 147 -4.22 -3.29 -17.51
CA ARG A 147 -4.19 -2.28 -18.57
C ARG A 147 -4.00 -0.86 -18.02
N GLY A 148 -4.71 -0.53 -16.93
CA GLY A 148 -4.58 0.78 -16.26
C GLY A 148 -3.16 1.02 -15.74
N ARG A 149 -2.58 0.04 -15.08
CA ARG A 149 -1.23 0.12 -14.50
C ARG A 149 -0.12 0.15 -15.56
N LEU A 150 -0.24 -0.67 -16.62
CA LEU A 150 0.73 -0.72 -17.73
C LEU A 150 0.75 0.53 -18.60
N ARG A 151 -0.17 1.49 -18.41
CA ARG A 151 -0.09 2.80 -19.09
C ARG A 151 1.16 3.60 -18.71
N SER A 152 1.76 3.33 -17.55
CA SER A 152 2.94 4.06 -17.07
C SER A 152 4.02 3.17 -16.45
N ASN A 153 3.72 1.92 -16.15
CA ASN A 153 4.69 0.98 -15.60
C ASN A 153 5.18 0.00 -16.65
N LYS A 154 6.41 -0.50 -16.47
CA LYS A 154 7.05 -1.46 -17.40
C LYS A 154 6.37 -2.82 -17.37
N ALA A 155 6.11 -3.35 -16.17
CA ALA A 155 5.55 -4.67 -15.98
C ALA A 155 4.87 -4.82 -14.61
N MET A 156 3.95 -5.79 -14.55
CA MET A 156 3.34 -6.27 -13.33
C MET A 156 3.87 -7.68 -13.07
N ILE A 157 4.49 -7.91 -11.91
CA ILE A 157 5.08 -9.20 -11.53
C ILE A 157 4.23 -9.81 -10.41
N ASP A 158 3.75 -11.05 -10.61
CA ASP A 158 3.05 -11.77 -9.54
C ASP A 158 3.93 -11.84 -8.30
N ARG A 159 3.41 -11.47 -7.16
CA ARG A 159 4.12 -11.45 -5.87
C ARG A 159 4.70 -12.82 -5.46
N ASN A 160 4.18 -13.92 -6.03
CA ASN A 160 4.68 -15.27 -5.80
C ASN A 160 5.83 -15.64 -6.77
N ASN A 161 6.10 -14.84 -7.79
CA ASN A 161 7.19 -15.07 -8.74
C ASN A 161 8.51 -14.48 -8.21
N LEU A 162 9.07 -15.12 -7.18
CA LEU A 162 10.34 -14.70 -6.57
C LEU A 162 11.48 -14.60 -7.58
N THR A 163 11.58 -15.58 -8.48
CA THR A 163 12.64 -15.60 -9.51
C THR A 163 12.54 -14.39 -10.44
N GLY A 164 11.33 -14.06 -10.89
CA GLY A 164 11.10 -12.87 -11.72
C GLY A 164 11.44 -11.56 -11.02
N LEU A 165 11.11 -11.46 -9.72
CA LEU A 165 11.44 -10.28 -8.91
C LEU A 165 12.95 -10.12 -8.73
N VAL A 166 13.66 -11.21 -8.41
CA VAL A 166 15.13 -11.20 -8.26
C VAL A 166 15.80 -10.88 -9.60
N HIS A 167 15.31 -11.43 -10.70
CA HIS A 167 15.82 -11.13 -12.04
C HIS A 167 15.67 -9.65 -12.38
N ALA A 168 14.47 -9.08 -12.19
CA ALA A 168 14.21 -7.66 -12.42
C ALA A 168 15.17 -6.76 -11.63
N LEU A 169 15.35 -7.03 -10.33
CA LEU A 169 16.28 -6.27 -9.48
C LEU A 169 17.74 -6.43 -9.93
N LYS A 170 18.18 -7.64 -10.32
CA LYS A 170 19.53 -7.87 -10.84
C LYS A 170 19.78 -7.18 -12.18
N SER A 171 18.73 -7.01 -12.99
CA SER A 171 18.78 -6.32 -14.28
C SER A 171 18.74 -4.78 -14.17
N GLY A 172 18.85 -4.22 -12.96
CA GLY A 172 18.89 -2.77 -12.75
C GLY A 172 17.51 -2.09 -12.70
N GLU A 173 16.41 -2.85 -12.58
CA GLU A 173 15.07 -2.29 -12.55
C GLU A 173 14.67 -1.78 -11.17
N ALA A 174 13.81 -0.76 -11.16
CA ALA A 174 13.08 -0.36 -9.95
C ALA A 174 11.83 -1.24 -9.79
N VAL A 175 11.72 -1.91 -8.64
CA VAL A 175 10.60 -2.81 -8.35
C VAL A 175 9.86 -2.34 -7.11
N TRP A 176 8.59 -1.95 -7.25
CA TRP A 176 7.72 -1.64 -6.14
C TRP A 176 7.30 -2.89 -5.39
N PHE A 177 7.50 -2.88 -4.07
CA PHE A 177 7.16 -3.98 -3.16
C PHE A 177 6.57 -3.41 -1.87
N ALA A 178 5.37 -3.88 -1.47
CA ALA A 178 4.69 -3.37 -0.27
C ALA A 178 4.57 -4.46 0.81
N PRO A 179 5.40 -4.43 1.86
CA PRO A 179 5.42 -5.44 2.93
C PRO A 179 4.47 -5.16 4.09
N ASP A 180 3.62 -4.16 4.00
CA ASP A 180 2.77 -3.66 5.10
C ASP A 180 1.50 -4.47 5.36
N GLN A 181 1.21 -5.50 4.55
CA GLN A 181 0.05 -6.37 4.73
C GLN A 181 0.40 -7.71 5.38
N ASP A 182 -0.61 -8.34 5.98
CA ASP A 182 -0.51 -9.70 6.52
C ASP A 182 -0.80 -10.74 5.42
N TYR A 183 0.23 -11.38 4.93
CA TYR A 183 0.16 -12.41 3.87
C TYR A 183 -0.06 -13.82 4.39
N GLY A 184 -0.22 -14.00 5.70
CA GLY A 184 -0.35 -15.30 6.37
C GLY A 184 0.96 -15.79 6.98
N PRO A 185 0.99 -17.00 7.54
CA PRO A 185 2.14 -17.49 8.30
C PRO A 185 3.34 -17.87 7.42
N LYS A 186 3.11 -18.30 6.18
CA LYS A 186 4.19 -18.70 5.27
C LYS A 186 5.00 -17.48 4.84
N GLY A 187 6.33 -17.52 5.02
CA GLY A 187 7.22 -16.44 4.65
C GLY A 187 7.07 -15.18 5.51
N SER A 188 6.51 -15.29 6.72
CA SER A 188 6.41 -14.20 7.68
C SER A 188 7.22 -14.48 8.94
N VAL A 189 7.68 -13.42 9.56
CA VAL A 189 8.24 -13.40 10.92
C VAL A 189 7.42 -12.47 11.79
N PHE A 190 7.52 -12.60 13.11
CA PHE A 190 6.81 -11.72 14.04
C PHE A 190 7.74 -10.60 14.50
N ALA A 191 7.43 -9.36 14.13
CA ALA A 191 8.21 -8.18 14.47
C ALA A 191 7.30 -7.07 15.01
N PRO A 192 7.81 -6.12 15.79
CA PRO A 192 7.02 -4.98 16.26
C PRO A 192 6.46 -4.15 15.09
N PHE A 193 5.22 -3.66 15.26
CA PHE A 193 4.57 -2.73 14.36
C PHE A 193 3.68 -1.79 15.18
N PHE A 194 4.03 -0.51 15.26
CA PHE A 194 3.49 0.42 16.25
C PHE A 194 3.54 -0.20 17.66
N SER A 195 2.43 -0.15 18.40
CA SER A 195 2.31 -0.76 19.72
C SER A 195 2.04 -2.28 19.71
N VAL A 196 2.07 -2.92 18.54
CA VAL A 196 1.86 -4.37 18.43
C VAL A 196 3.20 -5.10 18.44
N PRO A 197 3.61 -5.77 19.55
CA PRO A 197 4.95 -6.34 19.67
C PRO A 197 5.24 -7.45 18.65
N GLN A 198 4.20 -8.19 18.25
CA GLN A 198 4.29 -9.36 17.38
C GLN A 198 3.27 -9.26 16.25
N ALA A 199 3.59 -8.48 15.23
CA ALA A 199 2.85 -8.40 13.99
C ALA A 199 3.50 -9.29 12.93
N ALA A 200 2.70 -10.14 12.27
CA ALA A 200 3.20 -10.95 11.15
C ALA A 200 3.67 -10.02 10.03
N THR A 201 4.94 -10.08 9.71
CA THR A 201 5.60 -9.25 8.70
C THR A 201 6.28 -10.16 7.69
N THR A 202 6.05 -9.93 6.40
CA THR A 202 6.69 -10.72 5.35
C THR A 202 8.21 -10.60 5.41
N ASN A 203 8.92 -11.71 5.22
CA ASN A 203 10.36 -11.71 5.05
C ASN A 203 10.80 -11.40 3.61
N GLY A 204 9.85 -11.02 2.74
CA GLY A 204 10.10 -10.78 1.31
C GLY A 204 11.17 -9.72 1.05
N THR A 205 11.20 -8.63 1.82
CA THR A 205 12.24 -7.60 1.70
C THR A 205 13.62 -8.16 2.01
N TYR A 206 13.76 -8.96 3.06
CA TYR A 206 15.00 -9.65 3.43
C TYR A 206 15.47 -10.60 2.32
N VAL A 207 14.57 -11.46 1.84
CA VAL A 207 14.90 -12.45 0.81
C VAL A 207 15.30 -11.75 -0.50
N LEU A 208 14.52 -10.78 -0.96
CA LEU A 208 14.79 -10.06 -2.20
C LEU A 208 16.09 -9.28 -2.13
N SER A 209 16.37 -8.55 -1.03
CA SER A 209 17.61 -7.78 -0.87
C SER A 209 18.85 -8.68 -0.89
N ARG A 210 18.82 -9.81 -0.19
CA ARG A 210 19.94 -10.76 -0.16
C ARG A 210 20.20 -11.42 -1.51
N LEU A 211 19.16 -11.84 -2.22
CA LEU A 211 19.28 -12.54 -3.50
C LEU A 211 19.67 -11.61 -4.65
N SER A 212 19.25 -10.33 -4.58
CA SER A 212 19.50 -9.37 -5.67
C SER A 212 20.67 -8.42 -5.40
N GLY A 213 20.96 -8.14 -4.14
CA GLY A 213 21.86 -7.06 -3.73
C GLY A 213 21.31 -5.66 -4.07
N ALA A 214 20.00 -5.54 -4.31
CA ALA A 214 19.35 -4.28 -4.64
C ALA A 214 19.38 -3.32 -3.45
N LYS A 215 19.55 -2.03 -3.74
CA LYS A 215 19.34 -0.95 -2.76
C LYS A 215 17.84 -0.83 -2.44
N MET A 216 17.52 -0.25 -1.30
CA MET A 216 16.14 -0.01 -0.87
C MET A 216 15.92 1.45 -0.53
N LEU A 217 14.75 1.96 -0.87
CA LEU A 217 14.21 3.24 -0.42
C LEU A 217 12.69 3.11 -0.22
N SER A 218 12.07 4.01 0.54
CA SER A 218 10.62 4.03 0.69
C SER A 218 9.96 5.04 -0.26
N ILE A 219 8.69 4.76 -0.57
CA ILE A 219 7.85 5.67 -1.32
C ILE A 219 6.46 5.74 -0.67
N SER A 220 5.97 6.95 -0.53
CA SER A 220 4.60 7.21 -0.12
C SER A 220 3.96 8.30 -0.98
N MET A 221 2.65 8.17 -1.18
CA MET A 221 1.87 9.21 -1.83
C MET A 221 0.75 9.66 -0.93
N VAL A 222 0.75 10.95 -0.59
CA VAL A 222 -0.18 11.57 0.32
C VAL A 222 -1.04 12.60 -0.43
N ARG A 223 -2.35 12.54 -0.24
CA ARG A 223 -3.26 13.61 -0.64
C ARG A 223 -3.05 14.79 0.31
N LYS A 224 -2.80 15.97 -0.26
CA LYS A 224 -2.55 17.18 0.52
C LYS A 224 -3.80 17.64 1.27
N LEU A 225 -3.62 18.14 2.49
CA LEU A 225 -4.70 18.62 3.35
C LEU A 225 -5.43 19.86 2.76
N ASP A 226 -4.70 20.70 2.04
CA ASP A 226 -5.23 21.88 1.38
C ASP A 226 -6.07 21.56 0.12
N ARG A 227 -6.24 20.28 -0.22
CA ARG A 227 -6.96 19.78 -1.40
C ARG A 227 -6.36 20.26 -2.74
N ARG A 228 -5.07 20.62 -2.76
CA ARG A 228 -4.35 21.09 -3.96
C ARG A 228 -3.48 20.00 -4.59
N GLY A 229 -3.94 18.76 -4.53
CA GLY A 229 -3.26 17.63 -5.17
C GLY A 229 -2.59 16.68 -4.19
N TYR A 230 -1.43 16.17 -4.60
CA TYR A 230 -0.74 15.07 -3.95
C TYR A 230 0.76 15.38 -3.82
N SER A 231 1.39 14.86 -2.78
CA SER A 231 2.84 14.81 -2.63
C SER A 231 3.29 13.35 -2.76
N LEU A 232 4.19 13.09 -3.68
CA LEU A 232 4.90 11.81 -3.82
C LEU A 232 6.27 11.98 -3.17
N HIS A 233 6.50 11.30 -2.07
CA HIS A 233 7.74 11.37 -1.34
C HIS A 233 8.58 10.10 -1.55
N ILE A 234 9.86 10.26 -1.90
CA ILE A 234 10.84 9.20 -2.10
C ILE A 234 11.98 9.42 -1.11
N SER A 235 12.21 8.47 -0.19
CA SER A 235 13.24 8.58 0.84
C SER A 235 14.66 8.47 0.25
N GLU A 236 15.64 8.77 1.08
CA GLU A 236 17.01 8.34 0.84
C GLU A 236 17.13 6.82 0.88
N VAL A 237 18.27 6.31 0.38
CA VAL A 237 18.59 4.88 0.43
C VAL A 237 18.75 4.42 1.88
N MET A 238 18.18 3.27 2.20
CA MET A 238 18.31 2.61 3.51
C MET A 238 19.70 1.94 3.63
N ASN A 239 20.74 2.72 3.92
CA ASN A 239 22.11 2.23 3.99
C ASN A 239 22.38 1.34 5.22
N ASP A 240 21.59 1.50 6.27
CA ASP A 240 21.68 0.81 7.56
C ASP A 240 20.74 -0.40 7.65
N TYR A 241 20.19 -0.87 6.52
CA TYR A 241 19.29 -2.03 6.51
C TYR A 241 20.00 -3.30 7.00
N PRO A 242 19.48 -3.98 8.06
CA PRO A 242 20.11 -5.15 8.67
C PRO A 242 19.92 -6.39 7.82
N GLY A 243 20.83 -6.66 6.89
CA GLY A 243 20.77 -7.77 5.94
C GLY A 243 21.11 -9.15 6.54
N GLU A 244 21.52 -9.26 7.81
CA GLU A 244 22.02 -10.51 8.40
C GLU A 244 20.90 -11.32 9.08
N ASP A 245 19.93 -10.67 9.71
CA ASP A 245 18.84 -11.31 10.44
C ASP A 245 17.47 -10.91 9.91
N LYS A 246 16.66 -11.91 9.53
CA LYS A 246 15.32 -11.69 8.94
C LYS A 246 14.33 -11.03 9.90
N GLN A 247 14.48 -11.26 11.22
CA GLN A 247 13.59 -10.70 12.22
C GLN A 247 13.93 -9.25 12.52
N ILE A 248 15.20 -8.93 12.64
CA ILE A 248 15.68 -7.55 12.80
C ILE A 248 15.34 -6.76 11.52
N ALA A 249 15.57 -7.34 10.35
CA ALA A 249 15.21 -6.75 9.06
C ALA A 249 13.71 -6.44 8.93
N ALA A 250 12.84 -7.34 9.38
CA ALA A 250 11.39 -7.10 9.39
C ALA A 250 10.99 -5.99 10.36
N GLY A 251 11.62 -5.92 11.54
CA GLY A 251 11.43 -4.82 12.49
C GLY A 251 11.84 -3.46 11.91
N TYR A 252 12.99 -3.42 11.23
CA TYR A 252 13.46 -2.22 10.54
C TYR A 252 12.46 -1.75 9.48
N ILE A 253 12.01 -2.65 8.61
CA ILE A 253 11.03 -2.32 7.57
C ILE A 253 9.70 -1.85 8.18
N ASN A 254 9.26 -2.47 9.28
CA ASN A 254 8.06 -2.01 9.98
C ASN A 254 8.22 -0.56 10.46
N LYS A 255 9.38 -0.18 10.99
CA LYS A 255 9.64 1.21 11.39
C LYS A 255 9.63 2.18 10.21
N VAL A 256 10.15 1.77 9.07
CA VAL A 256 10.05 2.57 7.83
C VAL A 256 8.59 2.76 7.44
N ILE A 257 7.79 1.69 7.43
CA ILE A 257 6.35 1.73 7.10
C ILE A 257 5.59 2.61 8.11
N GLU A 258 5.85 2.48 9.41
CA GLU A 258 5.23 3.31 10.45
C GLU A 258 5.46 4.80 10.19
N ARG A 259 6.69 5.19 9.87
CA ARG A 259 7.06 6.57 9.53
C ARG A 259 6.29 7.07 8.30
N GLU A 260 6.18 6.26 7.26
CA GLU A 260 5.42 6.65 6.07
C GLU A 260 3.91 6.75 6.37
N ILE A 261 3.34 5.84 7.16
CA ILE A 261 1.92 5.90 7.58
C ILE A 261 1.64 7.19 8.38
N LEU A 262 2.56 7.60 9.26
CA LEU A 262 2.38 8.78 10.10
C LEU A 262 2.35 10.11 9.32
N ARG A 263 2.73 10.11 8.03
CA ARG A 263 2.57 11.29 7.16
C ARG A 263 1.10 11.63 6.88
N ALA A 264 0.23 10.59 6.81
CA ALA A 264 -1.20 10.75 6.59
C ALA A 264 -1.93 9.48 7.09
N PRO A 265 -2.04 9.28 8.41
CA PRO A 265 -2.59 8.06 8.98
C PRO A 265 -4.04 7.80 8.55
N GLU A 266 -4.83 8.84 8.25
CA GLU A 266 -6.20 8.71 7.75
C GLU A 266 -6.28 8.15 6.32
N GLN A 267 -5.18 8.12 5.58
CA GLN A 267 -5.12 7.62 4.20
C GLN A 267 -4.60 6.19 4.10
N TYR A 268 -4.12 5.61 5.19
CA TYR A 268 -3.64 4.23 5.21
C TYR A 268 -4.79 3.22 5.18
N LEU A 269 -4.56 2.04 4.59
CA LEU A 269 -5.57 0.99 4.38
C LEU A 269 -5.91 0.25 5.69
N TRP A 270 -6.38 0.97 6.72
CA TRP A 270 -6.77 0.37 8.01
C TRP A 270 -7.88 -0.68 7.89
N VAL A 271 -8.66 -0.66 6.82
CA VAL A 271 -9.73 -1.65 6.55
C VAL A 271 -9.20 -3.05 6.15
N HIS A 272 -7.88 -3.22 6.00
CA HIS A 272 -7.23 -4.51 5.80
C HIS A 272 -6.99 -5.23 7.14
N ARG A 273 -7.15 -6.58 7.17
CA ARG A 273 -6.94 -7.39 8.38
C ARG A 273 -5.44 -7.58 8.68
N ARG A 274 -4.76 -6.51 9.14
CA ARG A 274 -3.30 -6.46 9.33
C ARG A 274 -2.79 -7.45 10.39
N PHE A 275 -3.59 -7.77 11.39
CA PHE A 275 -3.18 -8.57 12.56
C PHE A 275 -3.94 -9.90 12.66
N LYS A 276 -4.33 -10.51 11.52
CA LYS A 276 -5.04 -11.80 11.50
C LYS A 276 -4.14 -12.99 11.85
N THR A 277 -2.87 -12.97 11.43
CA THR A 277 -1.89 -14.01 11.69
C THR A 277 -1.23 -13.79 13.04
N ARG A 278 -1.23 -14.81 13.87
CA ARG A 278 -0.71 -14.76 15.23
C ARG A 278 0.29 -15.88 15.47
N PRO A 279 1.24 -15.72 16.41
CA PRO A 279 2.04 -16.84 16.91
C PRO A 279 1.16 -18.01 17.39
N LEU A 280 1.68 -19.20 17.31
CA LEU A 280 0.99 -20.41 17.82
C LEU A 280 0.61 -20.20 19.29
N GLY A 281 -0.63 -20.55 19.65
CA GLY A 281 -1.16 -20.39 20.99
C GLY A 281 -1.59 -18.97 21.38
N ALA A 282 -1.31 -17.95 20.58
CA ALA A 282 -1.72 -16.58 20.90
C ALA A 282 -3.20 -16.33 20.54
N PRO A 283 -3.97 -15.58 21.37
CA PRO A 283 -5.38 -15.31 21.12
C PRO A 283 -5.59 -14.47 19.86
N SER A 284 -6.76 -14.64 19.21
CA SER A 284 -7.14 -13.81 18.06
C SER A 284 -7.23 -12.33 18.46
N ARG A 285 -6.67 -11.43 17.66
CA ARG A 285 -6.77 -9.97 17.86
C ARG A 285 -7.89 -9.32 17.05
N THR A 286 -8.50 -10.06 16.13
CA THR A 286 -9.49 -9.47 15.19
C THR A 286 -10.93 -9.55 15.68
N GLY A 287 -11.19 -10.12 16.85
CA GLY A 287 -12.53 -10.21 17.44
C GLY A 287 -13.57 -11.04 16.66
N CYS A 288 -13.28 -11.42 15.43
CA CYS A 288 -14.12 -12.31 14.63
C CYS A 288 -13.61 -13.75 14.78
N ALA A 289 -14.25 -14.51 15.65
CA ALA A 289 -14.15 -15.98 15.62
C ALA A 289 -14.81 -16.49 14.33
N PHE A 290 -14.07 -16.48 13.22
CA PHE A 290 -14.43 -17.28 12.07
C PHE A 290 -14.04 -18.72 12.38
N LYS A 291 -15.00 -19.54 12.77
CA LYS A 291 -14.86 -21.00 12.71
C LYS A 291 -14.53 -21.34 11.26
N ILE A 292 -13.29 -21.74 11.00
CA ILE A 292 -12.97 -22.47 9.77
C ILE A 292 -13.75 -23.79 9.89
N PRO A 293 -14.62 -24.15 8.92
CA PRO A 293 -15.18 -25.51 8.91
C PRO A 293 -13.98 -26.47 8.81
N THR A 294 -13.79 -27.28 9.81
CA THR A 294 -12.94 -28.47 9.73
C THR A 294 -13.60 -29.37 8.69
N VAL A 295 -13.04 -29.41 7.48
CA VAL A 295 -13.36 -30.49 6.53
C VAL A 295 -12.81 -31.76 7.18
N GLY A 296 -13.70 -32.55 7.70
CA GLY A 296 -13.38 -33.90 8.17
C GLY A 296 -12.86 -34.72 7.00
N VAL A 297 -11.61 -35.12 7.09
CA VAL A 297 -11.05 -36.20 6.27
C VAL A 297 -11.51 -37.50 6.93
N THR A 298 -12.50 -38.13 6.34
CA THR A 298 -12.78 -39.57 6.48
C THR A 298 -12.28 -40.27 5.26
#